data_eb97285a4bb36038a9006957fc784fc7
#
_entry.id   eb97285a4bb36038a9006957fc784fc7
#
_cell.length_a   1.000
_cell.length_b   1.000
_cell.length_c   1.000
_cell.angle_alpha   90.00
_cell.angle_beta   90.00
_cell.angle_gamma   90.00
#
_symmetry.space_group_name_H-M   'P 1'
#
loop_
_entity.id
_entity.type
_entity.pdbx_description
1 polymer ?
#
loop_
_entity_poly.entity_id
_entity_poly.type
_entity_poly.pdbx_seq_one_letter_code
_entity_poly.pdbx_strand_id
1 'polypeptide(L)'
;MKPVIALIGRPNVGKSTLFNQITKSRDALVADFAGLTRDRKYGDAVYQNKSFIVVDTGGIGENEGGIDSYMAEQSKTAIHEADMIIFVVDARAGLLASDEQIARELRTLGKKVFLVANKVDGVHAEAALVEFYKLGMGEPMQVAASHGRGVQQMLEEVLADVPEDESEAEHDKNTGLRLAIIGRPNVGKSTLVNRLLGEERVVAFDQPGTTRDSIYIPYERDGRQYTLIDTAGVRRKGKVDEMIEKFSIVKTLQAMKDAHVVVVVVDAREGIVEQDLHLIGYAIEAGRAMVIAINKWDNMSEYDRKQCKLDVERRFDFIPWAKIHLISALHGTGVGELYPSIHRAYDSSHLKVSPAKITQILQDATEAHQPPTVQGRRIKMRYAHIGGQNPPTIVIHGNKVDKTPADYRRYLENVFRKVYKLEGTPVKIEFKTSENPFEGRKSQIDERTAARKRRYVQKFKKAEKKFKRG
;
A
#
# COMPACT_ATOMS: atom_id res chain seq x y z
N MET A 1 -1.06 15.82 5.98
CA MET A 1 -1.56 14.42 5.95
C MET A 1 -2.86 14.40 5.19
N LYS A 2 -3.10 13.40 4.36
CA LYS A 2 -4.35 13.30 3.60
C LYS A 2 -5.51 13.08 4.55
N PRO A 3 -6.64 13.79 4.43
CA PRO A 3 -7.81 13.54 5.26
C PRO A 3 -8.40 12.16 4.98
N VAL A 4 -8.96 11.55 5.99
CA VAL A 4 -9.58 10.22 5.93
C VAL A 4 -11.10 10.36 5.94
N ILE A 5 -11.76 9.78 4.94
CA ILE A 5 -13.22 9.81 4.76
C ILE A 5 -13.76 8.38 4.93
N ALA A 6 -14.59 8.15 5.92
CA ALA A 6 -15.24 6.86 6.11
C ALA A 6 -16.61 6.80 5.44
N LEU A 7 -16.90 5.73 4.69
CA LEU A 7 -18.21 5.43 4.15
C LEU A 7 -18.98 4.57 5.17
N ILE A 8 -20.02 5.11 5.77
CA ILE A 8 -20.84 4.47 6.79
C ILE A 8 -22.27 4.30 6.28
N GLY A 9 -22.96 3.27 6.70
CA GLY A 9 -24.33 2.98 6.32
C GLY A 9 -24.64 1.49 6.43
N ARG A 10 -25.90 1.12 6.41
CA ARG A 10 -26.34 -0.28 6.47
C ARG A 10 -25.83 -1.11 5.28
N PRO A 11 -25.88 -2.44 5.33
CA PRO A 11 -25.55 -3.30 4.20
C PRO A 11 -26.36 -2.97 2.95
N ASN A 12 -25.77 -3.14 1.78
CA ASN A 12 -26.41 -3.00 0.47
C ASN A 12 -26.89 -1.59 0.07
N VAL A 13 -26.56 -0.53 0.81
CA VAL A 13 -26.85 0.86 0.39
C VAL A 13 -25.95 1.34 -0.75
N GLY A 14 -24.91 0.58 -1.10
CA GLY A 14 -24.00 0.87 -2.20
C GLY A 14 -22.68 1.55 -1.81
N LYS A 15 -22.22 1.38 -0.57
CA LYS A 15 -20.91 1.91 -0.08
C LYS A 15 -19.74 1.49 -0.96
N SER A 16 -19.61 0.19 -1.23
CA SER A 16 -18.52 -0.35 -2.06
C SER A 16 -18.60 0.11 -3.52
N THR A 17 -19.82 0.35 -4.04
CA THR A 17 -19.99 0.93 -5.37
C THR A 17 -19.53 2.39 -5.39
N LEU A 18 -19.88 3.16 -4.35
CA LEU A 18 -19.45 4.54 -4.19
C LEU A 18 -17.92 4.62 -3.99
N PHE A 19 -17.36 3.76 -3.15
CA PHE A 19 -15.91 3.60 -2.98
C PHE A 19 -15.19 3.40 -4.31
N ASN A 20 -15.66 2.45 -5.12
CA ASN A 20 -15.09 2.17 -6.44
C ASN A 20 -15.21 3.35 -7.39
N GLN A 21 -16.27 4.15 -7.31
CA GLN A 21 -16.41 5.36 -8.15
C GLN A 21 -15.46 6.47 -7.72
N ILE A 22 -15.29 6.68 -6.42
CA ILE A 22 -14.37 7.68 -5.86
C ILE A 22 -12.92 7.31 -6.19
N THR A 23 -12.56 6.03 -6.10
CA THR A 23 -11.20 5.52 -6.30
C THR A 23 -10.85 5.18 -7.75
N LYS A 24 -11.72 5.43 -8.72
CA LYS A 24 -11.50 5.16 -10.16
C LYS A 24 -10.43 6.04 -10.82
N SER A 25 -9.87 7.03 -10.16
CA SER A 25 -8.74 7.81 -10.69
C SER A 25 -7.55 6.88 -10.97
N ARG A 26 -6.83 7.10 -12.09
CA ARG A 26 -5.73 6.23 -12.59
C ARG A 26 -4.58 6.02 -11.58
N ASP A 27 -4.52 6.84 -10.55
CA ASP A 27 -3.48 6.84 -9.51
C ASP A 27 -3.97 6.29 -8.16
N ALA A 28 -5.22 5.82 -8.08
CA ALA A 28 -5.72 5.22 -6.85
C ALA A 28 -5.10 3.83 -6.65
N LEU A 29 -4.19 3.73 -5.71
CA LEU A 29 -3.74 2.45 -5.16
C LEU A 29 -4.87 1.90 -4.27
N VAL A 30 -5.75 1.10 -4.87
CA VAL A 30 -6.66 0.26 -4.09
C VAL A 30 -5.80 -0.86 -3.50
N ALA A 31 -5.38 -0.68 -2.27
CA ALA A 31 -4.75 -1.74 -1.53
C ALA A 31 -5.87 -2.61 -0.93
N ASP A 32 -6.15 -3.74 -1.55
CA ASP A 32 -6.84 -4.84 -0.89
C ASP A 32 -5.85 -5.42 0.13
N PHE A 33 -5.84 -4.86 1.33
CA PHE A 33 -5.00 -5.35 2.42
C PHE A 33 -5.61 -6.64 2.96
N ALA A 34 -5.36 -7.73 2.25
CA ALA A 34 -5.69 -9.07 2.71
C ALA A 34 -4.86 -9.38 3.96
N GLY A 35 -5.49 -9.36 5.13
CA GLY A 35 -4.86 -9.89 6.34
C GLY A 35 -4.99 -9.10 7.63
N LEU A 36 -5.29 -7.78 7.65
CA LEU A 36 -5.50 -7.04 8.90
C LEU A 36 -6.96 -6.97 9.34
N THR A 37 -7.84 -6.89 8.40
CA THR A 37 -9.27 -7.17 8.59
C THR A 37 -9.77 -7.69 7.25
N ARG A 38 -10.40 -8.85 7.20
CA ARG A 38 -11.04 -9.41 6.01
C ARG A 38 -12.06 -8.46 5.36
N ASP A 39 -12.26 -7.26 5.90
CA ASP A 39 -13.54 -6.58 5.84
C ASP A 39 -13.45 -5.06 5.60
N ARG A 40 -12.25 -4.45 5.41
CA ARG A 40 -12.11 -3.01 5.12
C ARG A 40 -11.25 -2.78 3.89
N LYS A 41 -11.76 -1.90 3.01
CA LYS A 41 -10.99 -1.43 1.86
C LYS A 41 -10.55 0.01 2.08
N TYR A 42 -9.29 0.28 1.85
CA TYR A 42 -8.72 1.62 1.88
C TYR A 42 -8.32 2.02 0.46
N GLY A 43 -8.69 3.20 0.04
CA GLY A 43 -8.35 3.71 -1.29
C GLY A 43 -7.83 5.14 -1.22
N ASP A 44 -6.67 5.38 -1.84
CA ASP A 44 -6.23 6.75 -2.12
C ASP A 44 -7.08 7.32 -3.27
N ALA A 45 -7.48 8.56 -3.13
CA ALA A 45 -8.20 9.27 -4.18
C ALA A 45 -7.67 10.69 -4.31
N VAL A 46 -7.76 11.24 -5.51
CA VAL A 46 -7.42 12.63 -5.80
C VAL A 46 -8.60 13.26 -6.54
N TYR A 47 -9.04 14.43 -6.09
CA TYR A 47 -10.07 15.22 -6.73
C TYR A 47 -9.70 16.69 -6.72
N GLN A 48 -9.61 17.34 -7.89
CA GLN A 48 -9.22 18.77 -8.04
C GLN A 48 -7.97 19.16 -7.22
N ASN A 49 -6.88 18.40 -7.38
CA ASN A 49 -5.61 18.56 -6.66
C ASN A 49 -5.73 18.41 -5.12
N LYS A 50 -6.78 17.78 -4.62
CA LYS A 50 -6.95 17.45 -3.20
C LYS A 50 -6.84 15.94 -3.03
N SER A 51 -5.80 15.48 -2.33
CA SER A 51 -5.60 14.06 -2.02
C SER A 51 -6.29 13.68 -0.72
N PHE A 52 -6.96 12.55 -0.70
CA PHE A 52 -7.65 12.01 0.48
C PHE A 52 -7.67 10.49 0.47
N ILE A 53 -7.98 9.89 1.62
CA ILE A 53 -8.17 8.44 1.76
C ILE A 53 -9.64 8.16 2.02
N VAL A 54 -10.19 7.19 1.29
CA VAL A 54 -11.54 6.67 1.52
C VAL A 54 -11.47 5.30 2.18
N VAL A 55 -12.31 5.07 3.18
CA VAL A 55 -12.43 3.79 3.89
C VAL A 55 -13.83 3.22 3.65
N ASP A 56 -13.91 2.06 3.01
CA ASP A 56 -15.15 1.30 2.88
C ASP A 56 -15.31 0.35 4.07
N THR A 57 -16.40 0.49 4.80
CA THR A 57 -16.76 -0.39 5.94
C THR A 57 -17.72 -1.51 5.53
N GLY A 58 -18.02 -1.67 4.26
CA GLY A 58 -19.12 -2.47 3.72
C GLY A 58 -18.80 -3.93 3.38
N GLY A 59 -17.61 -4.44 3.64
CA GLY A 59 -17.20 -5.80 3.27
C GLY A 59 -17.61 -6.91 4.25
N ILE A 60 -18.38 -6.64 5.30
CA ILE A 60 -18.64 -7.57 6.40
C ILE A 60 -20.10 -7.99 6.42
N GLY A 61 -20.38 -9.25 6.21
CA GLY A 61 -21.67 -9.80 6.57
C GLY A 61 -22.42 -10.58 5.51
N GLU A 62 -21.80 -11.59 4.95
CA GLU A 62 -22.52 -12.68 4.25
C GLU A 62 -22.45 -14.02 4.97
N ASN A 63 -22.05 -14.10 6.24
CA ASN A 63 -22.08 -15.35 7.00
C ASN A 63 -22.96 -15.25 8.24
N GLU A 64 -23.92 -16.14 8.28
CA GLU A 64 -24.95 -16.37 9.28
C GLU A 64 -24.38 -16.53 10.70
N GLY A 65 -24.90 -15.75 11.65
CA GLY A 65 -24.76 -15.99 13.08
C GLY A 65 -24.14 -14.86 13.91
N GLY A 66 -24.96 -14.01 14.51
CA GLY A 66 -24.52 -13.08 15.56
C GLY A 66 -24.00 -11.72 15.06
N ILE A 67 -24.62 -11.20 14.07
CA ILE A 67 -24.16 -10.13 13.16
C ILE A 67 -24.08 -8.73 13.81
N ASP A 68 -24.90 -8.41 14.81
CA ASP A 68 -25.07 -7.01 15.24
C ASP A 68 -23.91 -6.43 16.09
N SER A 69 -23.19 -7.26 16.84
CA SER A 69 -22.09 -6.76 17.71
C SER A 69 -20.76 -6.60 16.98
N TYR A 70 -20.44 -7.47 16.01
CA TYR A 70 -19.18 -7.40 15.25
C TYR A 70 -19.16 -6.25 14.23
N MET A 71 -20.28 -6.00 13.57
CA MET A 71 -20.41 -4.85 12.65
C MET A 71 -20.25 -3.52 13.38
N ALA A 72 -20.78 -3.42 14.60
CA ALA A 72 -20.65 -2.23 15.42
C ALA A 72 -19.18 -1.89 15.76
N GLU A 73 -18.35 -2.88 16.06
CA GLU A 73 -16.97 -2.66 16.51
C GLU A 73 -16.04 -2.20 15.38
N GLN A 74 -16.20 -2.75 14.20
CA GLN A 74 -15.37 -2.37 13.03
C GLN A 74 -15.79 -1.02 12.42
N SER A 75 -17.09 -0.75 12.36
CA SER A 75 -17.58 0.58 11.99
C SER A 75 -17.11 1.64 13.00
N LYS A 76 -17.12 1.34 14.29
CA LYS A 76 -16.60 2.24 15.34
C LYS A 76 -15.13 2.59 15.13
N THR A 77 -14.30 1.64 14.76
CA THR A 77 -12.87 1.92 14.51
C THR A 77 -12.68 2.80 13.28
N ALA A 78 -13.36 2.50 12.16
CA ALA A 78 -13.29 3.35 10.95
C ALA A 78 -13.80 4.78 11.22
N ILE A 79 -14.89 4.89 11.98
CA ILE A 79 -15.43 6.16 12.44
C ILE A 79 -14.41 6.94 13.28
N HIS A 80 -13.70 6.27 14.18
CA HIS A 80 -12.67 6.93 15.00
C HIS A 80 -11.47 7.41 14.19
N GLU A 81 -11.06 6.66 13.18
CA GLU A 81 -9.94 6.99 12.30
C GLU A 81 -10.26 8.08 11.29
N ALA A 82 -11.53 8.23 10.90
CA ALA A 82 -11.95 9.21 9.90
C ALA A 82 -11.92 10.65 10.41
N ASP A 83 -11.52 11.59 9.55
CA ASP A 83 -11.66 13.02 9.79
C ASP A 83 -13.05 13.51 9.39
N MET A 84 -13.66 12.87 8.38
CA MET A 84 -14.99 13.15 7.87
C MET A 84 -15.74 11.84 7.60
N ILE A 85 -17.06 11.88 7.65
CA ILE A 85 -17.94 10.72 7.45
C ILE A 85 -18.93 11.02 6.33
N ILE A 86 -19.02 10.11 5.38
CA ILE A 86 -20.12 10.05 4.41
C ILE A 86 -21.10 8.98 4.88
N PHE A 87 -22.27 9.41 5.35
CA PHE A 87 -23.34 8.51 5.74
C PHE A 87 -24.23 8.22 4.53
N VAL A 88 -24.17 6.98 4.05
CA VAL A 88 -24.86 6.53 2.83
C VAL A 88 -26.17 5.85 3.18
N VAL A 89 -27.27 6.33 2.65
CA VAL A 89 -28.62 5.75 2.75
C VAL A 89 -29.16 5.36 1.36
N ASP A 90 -30.15 4.48 1.33
CA ASP A 90 -30.73 3.97 0.07
C ASP A 90 -32.04 4.69 -0.25
N ALA A 91 -32.03 5.55 -1.26
CA ALA A 91 -33.22 6.33 -1.66
C ALA A 91 -34.38 5.47 -2.17
N ARG A 92 -34.13 4.26 -2.68
CA ARG A 92 -35.18 3.34 -3.14
C ARG A 92 -35.85 2.61 -2.00
N ALA A 93 -35.10 2.28 -0.95
CA ALA A 93 -35.63 1.55 0.17
C ALA A 93 -36.35 2.46 1.19
N GLY A 94 -36.13 3.79 1.10
CA GLY A 94 -36.64 4.76 2.08
C GLY A 94 -35.90 4.70 3.41
N LEU A 95 -36.37 5.48 4.37
CA LEU A 95 -35.80 5.58 5.70
C LEU A 95 -36.14 4.34 6.53
N LEU A 96 -35.14 3.67 7.09
CA LEU A 96 -35.31 2.52 7.96
C LEU A 96 -34.86 2.84 9.41
N ALA A 97 -35.38 2.08 10.38
CA ALA A 97 -35.02 2.23 11.78
C ALA A 97 -33.51 2.07 12.05
N SER A 98 -32.83 1.24 11.25
CA SER A 98 -31.37 1.09 11.30
C SER A 98 -30.61 2.34 10.84
N ASP A 99 -31.15 3.09 9.87
CA ASP A 99 -30.54 4.36 9.45
C ASP A 99 -30.69 5.41 10.56
N GLU A 100 -31.83 5.44 11.25
CA GLU A 100 -32.03 6.34 12.41
C GLU A 100 -31.13 6.00 13.59
N GLN A 101 -30.85 4.70 13.83
CA GLN A 101 -29.92 4.27 14.87
C GLN A 101 -28.49 4.72 14.56
N ILE A 102 -28.01 4.47 13.36
CA ILE A 102 -26.69 4.93 12.90
C ILE A 102 -26.58 6.45 13.01
N ALA A 103 -27.61 7.19 12.57
CA ALA A 103 -27.65 8.64 12.67
C ALA A 103 -27.53 9.16 14.09
N ARG A 104 -28.19 8.50 15.05
CA ARG A 104 -28.09 8.84 16.49
C ARG A 104 -26.67 8.67 17.01
N GLU A 105 -25.98 7.56 16.64
CA GLU A 105 -24.59 7.31 17.04
C GLU A 105 -23.65 8.33 16.40
N LEU A 106 -23.79 8.62 15.10
CA LEU A 106 -22.93 9.57 14.40
C LEU A 106 -23.02 10.99 14.96
N ARG A 107 -24.20 11.44 15.38
CA ARG A 107 -24.39 12.77 15.99
C ARG A 107 -23.64 12.96 17.31
N THR A 108 -23.39 11.88 18.06
CA THR A 108 -22.65 11.96 19.33
C THR A 108 -21.14 12.09 19.17
N LEU A 109 -20.61 11.90 17.95
CA LEU A 109 -19.17 11.81 17.72
C LEU A 109 -18.47 13.16 17.50
N GLY A 110 -19.24 14.25 17.27
CA GLY A 110 -18.69 15.58 17.03
C GLY A 110 -17.85 15.71 15.74
N LYS A 111 -18.01 14.76 14.80
CA LYS A 111 -17.34 14.77 13.50
C LYS A 111 -18.22 15.38 12.42
N LYS A 112 -17.62 15.89 11.35
CA LYS A 112 -18.36 16.38 10.18
C LYS A 112 -18.95 15.19 9.43
N VAL A 113 -20.28 15.13 9.34
CA VAL A 113 -21.04 14.05 8.69
C VAL A 113 -21.79 14.63 7.50
N PHE A 114 -21.66 13.98 6.35
CA PHE A 114 -22.37 14.31 5.11
C PHE A 114 -23.37 13.20 4.81
N LEU A 115 -24.65 13.55 4.68
CA LEU A 115 -25.70 12.61 4.36
C LEU A 115 -25.81 12.43 2.84
N VAL A 116 -25.68 11.20 2.37
CA VAL A 116 -25.75 10.86 0.94
C VAL A 116 -26.84 9.85 0.68
N ALA A 117 -27.85 10.26 -0.09
CA ALA A 117 -28.91 9.40 -0.57
C ALA A 117 -28.46 8.78 -1.92
N ASN A 118 -28.10 7.49 -1.88
CA ASN A 118 -27.68 6.75 -3.05
C ASN A 118 -28.86 6.03 -3.74
N LYS A 119 -28.65 5.61 -4.98
CA LYS A 119 -29.63 4.91 -5.85
C LYS A 119 -30.83 5.79 -6.21
N VAL A 120 -30.63 7.09 -6.40
CA VAL A 120 -31.69 8.03 -6.82
C VAL A 120 -32.15 7.81 -8.27
N ASP A 121 -31.47 6.95 -9.03
CA ASP A 121 -31.85 6.57 -10.39
C ASP A 121 -33.20 5.78 -10.40
N GLY A 122 -34.17 6.28 -11.12
CA GLY A 122 -35.49 5.64 -11.30
C GLY A 122 -36.50 5.88 -10.16
N VAL A 123 -36.23 6.83 -9.27
CA VAL A 123 -37.13 7.28 -8.21
C VAL A 123 -37.49 8.76 -8.44
N HIS A 124 -38.69 9.20 -8.04
CA HIS A 124 -38.95 10.63 -7.91
C HIS A 124 -38.09 11.17 -6.75
N ALA A 125 -36.89 11.66 -7.08
CA ALA A 125 -35.84 11.97 -6.13
C ALA A 125 -36.29 12.92 -5.02
N GLU A 126 -37.04 13.99 -5.33
CA GLU A 126 -37.49 14.96 -4.35
C GLU A 126 -38.41 14.34 -3.28
N ALA A 127 -39.36 13.48 -3.67
CA ALA A 127 -40.27 12.84 -2.72
C ALA A 127 -39.54 11.81 -1.84
N ALA A 128 -38.59 11.06 -2.40
CA ALA A 128 -37.82 10.05 -1.65
C ALA A 128 -36.86 10.68 -0.64
N LEU A 129 -36.41 11.91 -0.85
CA LEU A 129 -35.45 12.59 0.03
C LEU A 129 -36.10 13.18 1.27
N VAL A 130 -37.39 13.51 1.22
CA VAL A 130 -38.09 14.17 2.33
C VAL A 130 -38.00 13.40 3.65
N GLU A 131 -38.03 12.07 3.59
CA GLU A 131 -37.93 11.24 4.78
C GLU A 131 -36.58 11.35 5.47
N PHE A 132 -35.50 11.54 4.73
CA PHE A 132 -34.14 11.57 5.28
C PHE A 132 -33.80 12.87 6.04
N TYR A 133 -34.56 13.95 5.83
CA TYR A 133 -34.45 15.16 6.67
C TYR A 133 -34.71 14.88 8.15
N LYS A 134 -35.51 13.82 8.47
CA LYS A 134 -35.75 13.38 9.85
C LYS A 134 -34.50 12.95 10.59
N LEU A 135 -33.45 12.58 9.83
CA LEU A 135 -32.15 12.20 10.40
C LEU A 135 -31.40 13.39 11.02
N GLY A 136 -31.79 14.65 10.72
CA GLY A 136 -31.21 15.86 11.31
C GLY A 136 -29.72 16.04 11.01
N MET A 137 -29.27 15.65 9.78
CA MET A 137 -27.88 15.70 9.34
C MET A 137 -27.65 16.64 8.14
N GLY A 138 -28.56 17.60 7.95
CA GLY A 138 -28.51 18.52 6.81
C GLY A 138 -29.25 17.97 5.59
N GLU A 139 -29.01 18.62 4.44
CA GLU A 139 -29.61 18.25 3.16
C GLU A 139 -28.98 16.97 2.59
N PRO A 140 -29.80 15.95 2.23
CA PRO A 140 -29.26 14.73 1.64
C PRO A 140 -28.72 14.97 0.22
N MET A 141 -27.44 14.71 -0.01
CA MET A 141 -26.83 14.77 -1.33
C MET A 141 -27.29 13.61 -2.19
N GLN A 142 -27.67 13.89 -3.43
CA GLN A 142 -28.22 12.91 -4.36
C GLN A 142 -27.10 12.23 -5.16
N VAL A 143 -27.00 10.89 -5.08
CA VAL A 143 -25.99 10.13 -5.82
C VAL A 143 -26.61 8.88 -6.44
N ALA A 144 -26.20 8.57 -7.66
CA ALA A 144 -26.39 7.26 -8.28
C ALA A 144 -25.00 6.66 -8.56
N ALA A 145 -24.43 6.03 -7.54
CA ALA A 145 -23.04 5.53 -7.55
C ALA A 145 -22.77 4.53 -8.67
N SER A 146 -23.76 3.69 -9.06
CA SER A 146 -23.66 2.77 -10.19
C SER A 146 -23.37 3.45 -11.54
N HIS A 147 -23.83 4.68 -11.69
CA HIS A 147 -23.68 5.48 -12.91
C HIS A 147 -22.68 6.65 -12.75
N GLY A 148 -22.09 6.83 -11.57
CA GLY A 148 -21.20 7.95 -11.24
C GLY A 148 -21.90 9.33 -11.18
N ARG A 149 -23.24 9.36 -11.23
CA ARG A 149 -24.02 10.59 -11.23
C ARG A 149 -24.06 11.20 -9.81
N GLY A 150 -23.81 12.50 -9.70
CA GLY A 150 -23.81 13.24 -8.42
C GLY A 150 -22.54 13.06 -7.59
N VAL A 151 -21.63 12.12 -7.95
CA VAL A 151 -20.41 11.83 -7.17
C VAL A 151 -19.46 13.03 -7.17
N GLN A 152 -19.32 13.73 -8.29
CA GLN A 152 -18.43 14.91 -8.36
C GLN A 152 -18.93 16.04 -7.47
N GLN A 153 -20.21 16.36 -7.54
CA GLN A 153 -20.83 17.41 -6.72
C GLN A 153 -20.73 17.06 -5.22
N MET A 154 -20.94 15.81 -4.86
CA MET A 154 -20.73 15.32 -3.49
C MET A 154 -19.27 15.54 -3.03
N LEU A 155 -18.29 15.20 -3.89
CA LEU A 155 -16.87 15.39 -3.54
C LEU A 155 -16.49 16.87 -3.41
N GLU A 156 -17.05 17.77 -4.24
CA GLU A 156 -16.85 19.21 -4.10
C GLU A 156 -17.29 19.72 -2.74
N GLU A 157 -18.44 19.28 -2.27
CA GLU A 157 -18.98 19.68 -0.96
C GLU A 157 -18.22 19.04 0.21
N VAL A 158 -17.94 17.74 0.12
CA VAL A 158 -17.18 17.02 1.17
C VAL A 158 -15.77 17.59 1.33
N LEU A 159 -15.11 17.93 0.23
CA LEU A 159 -13.73 18.42 0.21
C LEU A 159 -13.62 19.96 0.20
N ALA A 160 -14.72 20.70 0.44
CA ALA A 160 -14.71 22.17 0.39
C ALA A 160 -13.65 22.77 1.31
N ASP A 161 -13.53 22.28 2.53
CA ASP A 161 -12.58 22.76 3.55
C ASP A 161 -11.19 22.07 3.48
N VAL A 162 -10.98 21.13 2.56
CA VAL A 162 -9.70 20.45 2.38
C VAL A 162 -8.80 21.33 1.51
N PRO A 163 -7.59 21.67 1.97
CA PRO A 163 -6.64 22.44 1.17
C PRO A 163 -6.21 21.64 -0.07
N GLU A 164 -5.85 22.35 -1.13
CA GLU A 164 -5.20 21.76 -2.29
C GLU A 164 -3.80 21.27 -1.91
N ASP A 165 -3.37 20.18 -2.53
CA ASP A 165 -2.02 19.67 -2.36
C ASP A 165 -1.03 20.70 -2.93
N GLU A 166 -0.09 21.13 -2.11
CA GLU A 166 1.06 21.89 -2.58
C GLU A 166 1.86 20.99 -3.54
N SER A 167 2.35 21.55 -4.64
CA SER A 167 3.06 20.79 -5.66
C SER A 167 4.21 20.00 -5.03
N GLU A 168 4.25 18.68 -5.26
CA GLU A 168 5.30 17.77 -4.75
C GLU A 168 6.74 18.29 -5.02
N ALA A 169 6.91 19.13 -6.03
CA ALA A 169 8.19 19.73 -6.43
C ALA A 169 8.77 20.71 -5.40
N GLU A 170 7.96 21.32 -4.54
CA GLU A 170 8.45 22.25 -3.50
C GLU A 170 8.71 21.54 -2.17
N HIS A 171 7.98 20.49 -1.85
CA HIS A 171 8.16 19.71 -0.61
C HIS A 171 9.43 18.85 -0.62
N ASP A 172 9.88 18.37 -1.79
CA ASP A 172 11.03 17.46 -1.90
C ASP A 172 12.40 18.13 -1.72
N LYS A 173 12.48 19.45 -1.90
CA LYS A 173 13.78 20.15 -1.92
C LYS A 173 14.39 20.42 -0.55
N ASN A 174 13.63 20.39 0.55
CA ASN A 174 14.09 20.83 1.87
C ASN A 174 13.87 19.84 3.03
N THR A 175 13.36 18.64 2.80
CA THR A 175 12.95 17.73 3.88
C THR A 175 13.98 16.66 4.27
N GLY A 176 15.09 16.55 3.54
CA GLY A 176 16.12 15.55 3.81
C GLY A 176 15.60 14.11 3.69
N LEU A 177 16.20 13.16 4.42
CA LEU A 177 15.80 11.77 4.43
C LEU A 177 14.58 11.55 5.32
N ARG A 178 13.45 11.15 4.73
CA ARG A 178 12.18 10.92 5.45
C ARG A 178 12.13 9.52 6.06
N LEU A 179 11.93 9.47 7.38
CA LEU A 179 11.88 8.25 8.18
C LEU A 179 10.51 8.07 8.82
N ALA A 180 9.86 6.93 8.62
CA ALA A 180 8.71 6.53 9.40
C ALA A 180 9.12 5.48 10.45
N ILE A 181 8.68 5.66 11.70
CA ILE A 181 8.87 4.70 12.79
C ILE A 181 7.53 4.03 13.08
N ILE A 182 7.42 2.76 12.74
CA ILE A 182 6.19 2.00 12.84
C ILE A 182 6.35 0.79 13.76
N GLY A 183 5.24 0.26 14.23
CA GLY A 183 5.20 -0.91 15.11
C GLY A 183 3.90 -0.92 15.90
N ARG A 184 3.64 -2.00 16.61
CA ARG A 184 2.47 -2.14 17.48
C ARG A 184 2.46 -1.10 18.62
N PRO A 185 1.33 -0.87 19.28
CA PRO A 185 1.31 -0.12 20.53
C PRO A 185 2.32 -0.70 21.56
N ASN A 186 2.90 0.15 22.39
CA ASN A 186 3.78 -0.21 23.50
C ASN A 186 5.12 -0.91 23.16
N VAL A 187 5.49 -1.07 21.87
CA VAL A 187 6.80 -1.63 21.47
C VAL A 187 7.96 -0.67 21.72
N GLY A 188 7.69 0.60 22.08
CA GLY A 188 8.69 1.62 22.42
C GLY A 188 9.01 2.59 21.27
N LYS A 189 8.09 2.80 20.31
CA LYS A 189 8.23 3.79 19.23
C LYS A 189 8.53 5.19 19.76
N SER A 190 7.68 5.69 20.66
CA SER A 190 7.84 7.03 21.24
C SER A 190 9.16 7.18 22.03
N THR A 191 9.57 6.12 22.72
CA THR A 191 10.88 6.09 23.39
C THR A 191 12.02 6.17 22.39
N LEU A 192 11.92 5.44 21.27
CA LEU A 192 12.93 5.48 20.20
C LEU A 192 12.99 6.87 19.56
N VAL A 193 11.84 7.46 19.21
CA VAL A 193 11.77 8.82 18.64
C VAL A 193 12.39 9.84 19.60
N ASN A 194 12.02 9.81 20.89
CA ASN A 194 12.60 10.71 21.90
C ASN A 194 14.11 10.52 22.02
N ARG A 195 14.60 9.28 21.91
CA ARG A 195 16.04 8.99 21.92
C ARG A 195 16.74 9.53 20.70
N LEU A 196 16.16 9.36 19.51
CA LEU A 196 16.72 9.87 18.24
C LEU A 196 16.80 11.40 18.23
N LEU A 197 15.78 12.08 18.79
CA LEU A 197 15.72 13.55 18.86
C LEU A 197 16.48 14.15 20.06
N GLY A 198 16.67 13.38 21.13
CA GLY A 198 17.29 13.83 22.38
C GLY A 198 18.80 13.56 22.47
N GLU A 199 19.47 13.11 21.41
CA GLU A 199 20.92 12.98 21.37
C GLU A 199 21.58 14.35 21.19
N GLU A 200 22.73 14.61 21.85
CA GLU A 200 23.46 15.90 21.78
C GLU A 200 23.85 16.35 20.36
N ARG A 201 23.83 15.42 19.40
CA ARG A 201 24.18 15.66 17.99
C ARG A 201 22.99 16.01 17.10
N VAL A 202 21.78 16.18 17.68
CA VAL A 202 20.55 16.39 16.94
C VAL A 202 20.04 17.81 17.20
N VAL A 203 19.81 18.56 16.13
CA VAL A 203 19.15 19.86 16.17
C VAL A 203 17.75 19.68 15.57
N ALA A 204 16.72 19.80 16.41
CA ALA A 204 15.33 19.79 15.97
C ALA A 204 14.91 21.22 15.59
N PHE A 205 14.24 21.36 14.43
CA PHE A 205 13.76 22.65 13.94
C PHE A 205 12.28 22.81 14.27
N ASP A 206 11.93 23.87 15.03
CA ASP A 206 10.56 24.30 15.21
C ASP A 206 10.16 25.19 14.01
N GLN A 207 9.45 24.65 13.03
CA GLN A 207 8.87 25.47 11.97
C GLN A 207 7.49 26.00 12.41
N PRO A 208 7.28 27.33 12.43
CA PRO A 208 5.95 27.92 12.64
C PRO A 208 5.05 27.59 11.44
N GLY A 209 3.87 27.01 11.69
CA GLY A 209 2.89 26.66 10.66
C GLY A 209 2.50 25.19 10.58
N THR A 210 3.20 24.30 11.30
CA THR A 210 2.85 22.87 11.37
C THR A 210 1.78 22.59 12.44
N THR A 211 0.93 23.56 12.72
CA THR A 211 -0.16 23.43 13.71
C THR A 211 -1.38 22.79 13.08
N ARG A 212 -1.63 21.60 13.42
CA ARG A 212 -2.84 20.88 13.86
C ARG A 212 -2.76 19.37 13.73
N ASP A 213 -2.04 18.79 12.73
CA ASP A 213 -1.98 17.34 12.54
C ASP A 213 -0.67 16.81 11.95
N SER A 214 0.32 17.63 11.74
CA SER A 214 1.55 17.24 11.05
C SER A 214 2.59 16.72 11.99
N ILE A 215 2.87 15.58 11.80
CA ILE A 215 3.70 14.60 12.37
C ILE A 215 5.03 14.53 11.61
N TYR A 216 5.44 15.62 10.98
CA TYR A 216 6.73 15.76 10.33
C TYR A 216 7.65 16.57 11.25
N ILE A 217 8.68 15.92 11.82
CA ILE A 217 9.67 16.59 12.66
C ILE A 217 10.99 16.64 11.89
N PRO A 218 11.35 17.81 11.31
CA PRO A 218 12.65 17.99 10.70
C PRO A 218 13.74 18.05 11.79
N TYR A 219 14.84 17.36 11.54
CA TYR A 219 16.01 17.39 12.41
C TYR A 219 17.29 17.21 11.61
N GLU A 220 18.41 17.63 12.16
CA GLU A 220 19.73 17.43 11.60
C GLU A 220 20.59 16.58 12.54
N ARG A 221 21.32 15.62 11.97
CA ARG A 221 22.30 14.82 12.69
C ARG A 221 23.56 14.64 11.84
N ASP A 222 24.70 14.90 12.46
CA ASP A 222 26.02 14.76 11.80
C ASP A 222 26.08 15.49 10.42
N GLY A 223 25.44 16.67 10.30
CA GLY A 223 25.40 17.48 9.07
C GLY A 223 24.44 16.94 7.98
N ARG A 224 23.57 15.96 8.31
CA ARG A 224 22.55 15.43 7.40
C ARG A 224 21.16 15.78 7.89
N GLN A 225 20.30 16.17 6.96
CA GLN A 225 18.91 16.48 7.25
C GLN A 225 18.02 15.24 7.16
N TYR A 226 17.12 15.14 8.12
CA TYR A 226 16.11 14.07 8.23
C TYR A 226 14.76 14.68 8.56
N THR A 227 13.71 13.95 8.25
CA THR A 227 12.35 14.25 8.69
C THR A 227 11.73 12.98 9.26
N LEU A 228 11.38 12.99 10.54
CA LEU A 228 10.58 11.94 11.15
C LEU A 228 9.11 12.13 10.80
N ILE A 229 8.45 11.05 10.36
CA ILE A 229 7.03 11.01 10.00
C ILE A 229 6.27 10.19 11.05
N ASP A 230 5.05 10.63 11.37
CA ASP A 230 4.12 9.98 12.32
C ASP A 230 4.67 9.83 13.75
N THR A 231 4.90 10.97 14.37
CA THR A 231 5.31 11.05 15.78
C THR A 231 4.15 11.48 16.69
N ALA A 232 2.89 11.17 16.35
CA ALA A 232 1.69 11.64 17.06
C ALA A 232 1.70 11.39 18.57
N GLY A 233 2.42 10.35 19.03
CA GLY A 233 2.61 10.06 20.45
C GLY A 233 3.66 10.93 21.16
N VAL A 234 4.51 11.68 20.44
CA VAL A 234 5.71 12.33 21.03
C VAL A 234 5.45 13.75 21.53
N ARG A 235 4.57 14.52 20.88
CA ARG A 235 4.34 15.96 21.21
C ARG A 235 3.44 16.24 22.41
N ARG A 236 2.82 15.25 23.04
CA ARG A 236 1.96 15.46 24.21
C ARG A 236 2.68 15.28 25.54
N LYS A 237 3.85 15.93 25.73
CA LYS A 237 4.39 16.20 27.07
C LYS A 237 3.63 17.37 27.71
N GLY A 238 2.48 17.09 28.35
CA GLY A 238 1.80 18.18 29.07
C GLY A 238 0.57 17.78 29.88
N LYS A 239 -0.06 16.67 29.60
CA LYS A 239 -1.10 16.08 30.46
C LYS A 239 -1.06 14.57 30.31
N VAL A 240 -0.68 13.91 31.38
CA VAL A 240 -0.82 12.47 31.58
C VAL A 240 -2.32 12.20 31.73
N ASP A 241 -2.98 12.01 30.62
CA ASP A 241 -4.17 11.18 30.55
C ASP A 241 -3.76 9.97 29.73
N GLU A 242 -3.88 8.80 30.32
CA GLU A 242 -3.77 7.48 29.69
C GLU A 242 -4.82 7.33 28.58
N MET A 243 -4.74 8.19 27.57
CA MET A 243 -5.42 7.91 26.32
C MET A 243 -4.62 6.82 25.64
N ILE A 244 -5.13 5.59 25.75
CA ILE A 244 -4.74 4.41 25.00
C ILE A 244 -4.27 4.88 23.63
N GLU A 245 -3.00 4.65 23.34
CA GLU A 245 -2.38 4.93 22.02
C GLU A 245 -3.16 4.12 20.98
N LYS A 246 -4.24 4.73 20.46
CA LYS A 246 -5.09 4.06 19.48
C LYS A 246 -4.28 3.91 18.22
N PHE A 247 -3.93 2.68 17.90
CA PHE A 247 -3.23 2.31 16.69
C PHE A 247 -4.11 2.64 15.48
N SER A 248 -3.77 3.70 14.75
CA SER A 248 -4.42 4.03 13.49
C SER A 248 -3.65 3.39 12.33
N ILE A 249 -4.25 2.38 11.73
CA ILE A 249 -3.69 1.68 10.57
C ILE A 249 -3.55 2.66 9.40
N VAL A 250 -4.54 3.52 9.20
CA VAL A 250 -4.54 4.50 8.10
C VAL A 250 -3.37 5.45 8.22
N LYS A 251 -3.13 6.00 9.43
CA LYS A 251 -1.99 6.90 9.67
C LYS A 251 -0.65 6.20 9.47
N THR A 252 -0.55 4.95 9.91
CA THR A 252 0.65 4.13 9.71
C THR A 252 0.92 3.88 8.22
N LEU A 253 -0.11 3.57 7.43
CA LEU A 253 0.01 3.39 5.99
C LEU A 253 0.40 4.68 5.27
N GLN A 254 -0.15 5.82 5.69
CA GLN A 254 0.26 7.13 5.17
C GLN A 254 1.73 7.42 5.47
N ALA A 255 2.13 7.26 6.74
CA ALA A 255 3.51 7.46 7.16
C ALA A 255 4.48 6.58 6.34
N MET A 256 4.11 5.32 6.08
CA MET A 256 4.89 4.43 5.20
C MET A 256 5.00 4.99 3.78
N LYS A 257 3.90 5.47 3.19
CA LYS A 257 3.89 6.00 1.81
C LYS A 257 4.74 7.25 1.66
N ASP A 258 4.75 8.10 2.66
CA ASP A 258 5.49 9.37 2.63
C ASP A 258 6.97 9.19 2.99
N ALA A 259 7.35 8.07 3.62
CA ALA A 259 8.72 7.79 4.02
C ALA A 259 9.60 7.32 2.85
N HIS A 260 10.89 7.61 2.95
CA HIS A 260 11.92 6.96 2.14
C HIS A 260 12.34 5.63 2.77
N VAL A 261 12.49 5.60 4.09
CA VAL A 261 12.87 4.42 4.86
C VAL A 261 11.92 4.25 6.03
N VAL A 262 11.48 3.02 6.25
CA VAL A 262 10.62 2.63 7.37
C VAL A 262 11.45 1.88 8.41
N VAL A 263 11.41 2.31 9.66
CA VAL A 263 11.97 1.60 10.80
C VAL A 263 10.85 0.85 11.50
N VAL A 264 10.84 -0.47 11.38
CA VAL A 264 9.86 -1.33 12.04
C VAL A 264 10.36 -1.71 13.43
N VAL A 265 9.63 -1.30 14.46
CA VAL A 265 9.98 -1.59 15.86
C VAL A 265 9.18 -2.78 16.36
N VAL A 266 9.88 -3.80 16.84
CA VAL A 266 9.31 -5.04 17.40
C VAL A 266 9.76 -5.19 18.85
N ASP A 267 8.89 -5.69 19.74
CA ASP A 267 9.22 -5.95 21.14
C ASP A 267 9.89 -7.32 21.30
N ALA A 268 11.15 -7.33 21.74
CA ALA A 268 11.90 -8.57 21.93
C ALA A 268 11.30 -9.49 23.00
N ARG A 269 10.59 -8.94 23.99
CA ARG A 269 10.02 -9.70 25.12
C ARG A 269 8.74 -10.41 24.74
N GLU A 270 7.90 -9.77 23.92
CA GLU A 270 6.67 -10.38 23.43
C GLU A 270 6.92 -11.32 22.24
N GLY A 271 8.12 -11.24 21.66
CA GLY A 271 8.45 -11.96 20.43
C GLY A 271 7.76 -11.37 19.21
N ILE A 272 7.97 -12.02 18.05
CA ILE A 272 7.39 -11.62 16.78
C ILE A 272 5.97 -12.17 16.69
N VAL A 273 4.97 -11.32 16.56
CA VAL A 273 3.56 -11.70 16.40
C VAL A 273 3.05 -11.40 14.98
N GLU A 274 1.88 -11.93 14.63
CA GLU A 274 1.31 -11.75 13.28
C GLU A 274 1.13 -10.28 12.89
N GLN A 275 0.77 -9.43 13.84
CA GLN A 275 0.60 -8.00 13.58
C GLN A 275 1.92 -7.32 13.15
N ASP A 276 3.07 -7.76 13.68
CA ASP A 276 4.38 -7.27 13.23
C ASP A 276 4.66 -7.71 11.79
N LEU A 277 4.34 -8.96 11.45
CA LEU A 277 4.51 -9.48 10.10
C LEU A 277 3.60 -8.76 9.09
N HIS A 278 2.38 -8.42 9.48
CA HIS A 278 1.47 -7.62 8.66
C HIS A 278 2.03 -6.21 8.39
N LEU A 279 2.57 -5.53 9.40
CA LEU A 279 3.19 -4.21 9.23
C LEU A 279 4.39 -4.26 8.28
N ILE A 280 5.21 -5.31 8.40
CA ILE A 280 6.32 -5.56 7.47
C ILE A 280 5.78 -5.81 6.05
N GLY A 281 4.73 -6.61 5.91
CA GLY A 281 4.06 -6.87 4.63
C GLY A 281 3.62 -5.57 3.94
N TYR A 282 2.99 -4.66 4.68
CA TYR A 282 2.58 -3.37 4.14
C TYR A 282 3.73 -2.49 3.70
N ALA A 283 4.84 -2.47 4.45
CA ALA A 283 6.03 -1.72 4.05
C ALA A 283 6.62 -2.27 2.74
N ILE A 284 6.58 -3.60 2.55
CA ILE A 284 7.01 -4.27 1.30
C ILE A 284 6.06 -3.93 0.15
N GLU A 285 4.74 -4.00 0.35
CA GLU A 285 3.73 -3.66 -0.66
C GLU A 285 3.80 -2.19 -1.06
N ALA A 286 4.01 -1.30 -0.08
CA ALA A 286 4.28 0.11 -0.33
C ALA A 286 5.63 0.35 -1.04
N GLY A 287 6.45 -0.69 -1.18
CA GLY A 287 7.75 -0.62 -1.85
C GLY A 287 8.82 0.13 -1.07
N ARG A 288 8.65 0.32 0.24
CA ARG A 288 9.55 1.17 1.02
C ARG A 288 10.80 0.42 1.46
N ALA A 289 11.90 1.16 1.50
CA ALA A 289 13.11 0.66 2.14
C ALA A 289 12.87 0.49 3.65
N MET A 290 13.47 -0.54 4.26
CA MET A 290 13.13 -0.96 5.61
C MET A 290 14.35 -1.38 6.44
N VAL A 291 14.32 -1.00 7.72
CA VAL A 291 15.22 -1.48 8.76
C VAL A 291 14.37 -2.01 9.93
N ILE A 292 14.74 -3.14 10.51
CA ILE A 292 14.02 -3.74 11.64
C ILE A 292 14.79 -3.49 12.92
N ALA A 293 14.09 -2.98 13.94
CA ALA A 293 14.62 -2.71 15.26
C ALA A 293 13.92 -3.60 16.29
N ILE A 294 14.59 -4.62 16.79
CA ILE A 294 14.11 -5.47 17.88
C ILE A 294 14.46 -4.74 19.19
N ASN A 295 13.45 -4.12 19.79
CA ASN A 295 13.58 -3.24 20.95
C ASN A 295 13.38 -3.97 22.29
N LYS A 296 13.75 -3.31 23.39
CA LYS A 296 13.68 -3.82 24.76
C LYS A 296 14.63 -4.99 25.02
N TRP A 297 15.75 -5.02 24.32
CA TRP A 297 16.76 -6.07 24.42
C TRP A 297 17.50 -6.11 25.78
N ASP A 298 17.44 -5.03 26.54
CA ASP A 298 18.20 -4.80 27.77
C ASP A 298 17.81 -5.72 28.93
N ASN A 299 16.52 -6.03 29.10
CA ASN A 299 16.03 -6.79 30.28
C ASN A 299 15.61 -8.22 29.91
N MET A 300 16.35 -8.89 29.04
CA MET A 300 16.10 -10.27 28.68
C MET A 300 17.15 -11.21 29.25
N SER A 301 16.70 -12.40 29.69
CA SER A 301 17.62 -13.49 30.08
C SER A 301 18.41 -14.00 28.85
N GLU A 302 19.53 -14.68 29.08
CA GLU A 302 20.29 -15.30 27.98
C GLU A 302 19.46 -16.32 27.20
N TYR A 303 18.60 -17.04 27.87
CA TYR A 303 17.71 -18.01 27.26
C TYR A 303 16.72 -17.29 26.32
N ASP A 304 16.05 -16.25 26.81
CA ASP A 304 15.08 -15.48 26.00
C ASP A 304 15.73 -14.80 24.79
N ARG A 305 16.95 -14.27 24.97
CA ARG A 305 17.75 -13.72 23.88
C ARG A 305 18.04 -14.74 22.79
N LYS A 306 18.37 -15.97 23.18
CA LYS A 306 18.62 -17.06 22.24
C LYS A 306 17.34 -17.46 21.48
N GLN A 307 16.22 -17.58 22.20
CA GLN A 307 14.93 -17.90 21.58
C GLN A 307 14.48 -16.79 20.62
N CYS A 308 14.59 -15.53 21.02
CA CYS A 308 14.26 -14.40 20.17
C CYS A 308 15.09 -14.39 18.87
N LYS A 309 16.40 -14.68 18.92
CA LYS A 309 17.23 -14.78 17.71
C LYS A 309 16.76 -15.89 16.77
N LEU A 310 16.43 -17.07 17.30
CA LEU A 310 15.91 -18.19 16.53
C LEU A 310 14.55 -17.85 15.89
N ASP A 311 13.68 -17.15 16.62
CA ASP A 311 12.41 -16.68 16.10
C ASP A 311 12.57 -15.64 14.99
N VAL A 312 13.51 -14.72 15.14
CA VAL A 312 13.88 -13.73 14.13
C VAL A 312 14.35 -14.43 12.85
N GLU A 313 15.29 -15.38 12.95
CA GLU A 313 15.80 -16.11 11.80
C GLU A 313 14.68 -16.87 11.08
N ARG A 314 13.80 -17.54 11.82
CA ARG A 314 12.70 -18.32 11.26
C ARG A 314 11.60 -17.46 10.64
N ARG A 315 11.19 -16.38 11.33
CA ARG A 315 10.03 -15.58 10.91
C ARG A 315 10.36 -14.52 9.88
N PHE A 316 11.62 -14.08 9.77
CA PHE A 316 12.07 -13.07 8.82
C PHE A 316 12.84 -13.64 7.62
N ASP A 317 12.79 -14.97 7.41
CA ASP A 317 13.43 -15.64 6.27
C ASP A 317 12.92 -15.11 4.90
N PHE A 318 11.68 -14.59 4.84
CA PHE A 318 11.10 -14.00 3.64
C PHE A 318 11.66 -12.61 3.29
N ILE A 319 12.41 -11.95 4.20
CA ILE A 319 13.01 -10.63 4.03
C ILE A 319 14.52 -10.62 4.33
N PRO A 320 15.32 -11.52 3.76
CA PRO A 320 16.74 -11.65 4.08
C PRO A 320 17.57 -10.40 3.73
N TRP A 321 16.98 -9.48 2.99
CA TRP A 321 17.58 -8.22 2.59
C TRP A 321 17.39 -7.09 3.63
N ALA A 322 16.45 -7.22 4.57
CA ALA A 322 16.24 -6.24 5.61
C ALA A 322 17.29 -6.38 6.71
N LYS A 323 17.91 -5.27 7.12
CA LYS A 323 18.86 -5.29 8.25
C LYS A 323 18.10 -5.28 9.56
N ILE A 324 18.49 -6.18 10.47
CA ILE A 324 17.89 -6.33 11.79
C ILE A 324 18.90 -5.85 12.83
N HIS A 325 18.44 -4.99 13.75
CA HIS A 325 19.21 -4.47 14.87
C HIS A 325 18.54 -4.83 16.20
N LEU A 326 19.35 -5.26 17.15
CA LEU A 326 18.94 -5.51 18.52
C LEU A 326 19.22 -4.24 19.32
N ILE A 327 18.18 -3.57 19.83
CA ILE A 327 18.31 -2.25 20.44
C ILE A 327 17.65 -2.17 21.82
N SER A 328 18.09 -1.19 22.60
CA SER A 328 17.35 -0.67 23.74
C SER A 328 17.10 0.83 23.52
N ALA A 329 15.90 1.20 23.13
CA ALA A 329 15.52 2.60 22.98
C ALA A 329 15.61 3.36 24.31
N LEU A 330 15.35 2.68 25.45
CA LEU A 330 15.41 3.26 26.77
C LEU A 330 16.84 3.67 27.15
N HIS A 331 17.81 2.77 26.92
CA HIS A 331 19.22 2.98 27.30
C HIS A 331 20.08 3.51 26.15
N GLY A 332 19.56 3.56 24.92
CA GLY A 332 20.29 4.03 23.74
C GLY A 332 21.22 2.99 23.10
N THR A 333 21.31 1.76 23.68
CA THR A 333 22.18 0.71 23.15
C THR A 333 21.73 0.29 21.74
N GLY A 334 22.65 0.26 20.77
CA GLY A 334 22.41 -0.16 19.39
C GLY A 334 21.63 0.86 18.54
N VAL A 335 21.11 1.95 19.12
CA VAL A 335 20.29 2.95 18.38
C VAL A 335 21.12 3.68 17.32
N GLY A 336 22.39 4.02 17.63
CA GLY A 336 23.29 4.66 16.68
C GLY A 336 23.59 3.82 15.43
N GLU A 337 23.53 2.50 15.55
CA GLU A 337 23.77 1.56 14.43
C GLU A 337 22.62 1.54 13.39
N LEU A 338 21.45 2.07 13.74
CA LEU A 338 20.32 2.19 12.80
C LEU A 338 20.67 3.11 11.64
N TYR A 339 21.35 4.24 11.89
CA TYR A 339 21.62 5.25 10.87
C TYR A 339 22.44 4.75 9.67
N PRO A 340 23.57 4.05 9.86
CA PRO A 340 24.30 3.46 8.73
C PRO A 340 23.45 2.52 7.90
N SER A 341 22.55 1.75 8.53
CA SER A 341 21.65 0.83 7.82
C SER A 341 20.50 1.57 7.11
N ILE A 342 19.98 2.64 7.72
CA ILE A 342 19.01 3.53 7.08
C ILE A 342 19.61 4.16 5.81
N HIS A 343 20.85 4.62 5.86
CA HIS A 343 21.53 5.18 4.68
C HIS A 343 21.72 4.14 3.58
N ARG A 344 22.21 2.93 3.92
CA ARG A 344 22.37 1.86 2.92
C ARG A 344 21.03 1.47 2.29
N ALA A 345 19.96 1.42 3.09
CA ALA A 345 18.61 1.13 2.59
C ALA A 345 18.10 2.24 1.65
N TYR A 346 18.32 3.51 2.03
CA TYR A 346 17.99 4.66 1.19
C TYR A 346 18.76 4.66 -0.12
N ASP A 347 20.10 4.51 -0.07
CA ASP A 347 20.95 4.50 -1.26
C ASP A 347 20.57 3.33 -2.19
N SER A 348 20.30 2.15 -1.61
CA SER A 348 19.83 0.98 -2.36
C SER A 348 18.48 1.22 -3.03
N SER A 349 17.57 1.97 -2.38
CA SER A 349 16.25 2.29 -2.94
C SER A 349 16.30 3.30 -4.09
N HIS A 350 17.40 4.07 -4.20
CA HIS A 350 17.63 5.08 -5.23
C HIS A 350 18.68 4.64 -6.25
N LEU A 351 18.66 3.36 -6.62
CA LEU A 351 19.59 2.75 -7.55
C LEU A 351 19.68 3.51 -8.88
N LYS A 352 20.90 3.95 -9.24
CA LYS A 352 21.19 4.63 -10.51
C LYS A 352 22.14 3.76 -11.35
N VAL A 353 21.61 3.14 -12.40
CA VAL A 353 22.38 2.25 -13.28
C VAL A 353 22.00 2.49 -14.73
N SER A 354 22.97 2.39 -15.63
CA SER A 354 22.72 2.52 -17.08
C SER A 354 21.89 1.35 -17.62
N PRO A 355 21.00 1.57 -18.59
CA PRO A 355 20.19 0.52 -19.21
C PRO A 355 21.05 -0.61 -19.82
N ALA A 356 22.21 -0.28 -20.37
CA ALA A 356 23.12 -1.27 -20.95
C ALA A 356 23.61 -2.28 -19.89
N LYS A 357 23.99 -1.81 -18.70
CA LYS A 357 24.46 -2.67 -17.61
C LYS A 357 23.37 -3.57 -17.04
N ILE A 358 22.14 -3.03 -16.88
CA ILE A 358 20.99 -3.83 -16.41
C ILE A 358 20.63 -4.90 -17.46
N THR A 359 20.65 -4.52 -18.75
CA THR A 359 20.38 -5.45 -19.85
C THR A 359 21.40 -6.58 -19.90
N GLN A 360 22.69 -6.28 -19.69
CA GLN A 360 23.72 -7.29 -19.62
C GLN A 360 23.46 -8.29 -18.49
N ILE A 361 23.17 -7.82 -17.28
CA ILE A 361 22.84 -8.68 -16.14
C ILE A 361 21.59 -9.54 -16.41
N LEU A 362 20.57 -8.96 -17.07
CA LEU A 362 19.41 -9.72 -17.48
C LEU A 362 19.76 -10.84 -18.45
N GLN A 363 20.65 -10.58 -19.43
CA GLN A 363 21.12 -11.58 -20.39
C GLN A 363 21.89 -12.69 -19.67
N ASP A 364 22.84 -12.33 -18.81
CA ASP A 364 23.63 -13.29 -18.03
C ASP A 364 22.71 -14.16 -17.15
N ALA A 365 21.70 -13.56 -16.52
CA ALA A 365 20.71 -14.28 -15.70
C ALA A 365 19.84 -15.24 -16.54
N THR A 366 19.43 -14.83 -17.75
CA THR A 366 18.61 -15.68 -18.64
C THR A 366 19.44 -16.78 -19.32
N GLU A 367 20.73 -16.59 -19.52
CA GLU A 367 21.66 -17.61 -19.98
C GLU A 367 21.93 -18.66 -18.90
N ALA A 368 22.18 -18.21 -17.65
CA ALA A 368 22.41 -19.10 -16.51
C ALA A 368 21.18 -19.94 -16.15
N HIS A 369 20.00 -19.34 -16.25
CA HIS A 369 18.74 -20.00 -15.97
C HIS A 369 17.66 -19.53 -16.95
N GLN A 370 17.34 -20.37 -17.95
CA GLN A 370 16.40 -20.00 -19.00
C GLN A 370 14.97 -19.88 -18.45
N PRO A 371 14.20 -18.86 -18.90
CA PRO A 371 12.79 -18.74 -18.55
C PRO A 371 12.00 -19.98 -18.97
N PRO A 372 11.02 -20.44 -18.17
CA PRO A 372 10.19 -21.57 -18.53
C PRO A 372 9.36 -21.29 -19.78
N THR A 373 9.01 -22.35 -20.50
CA THR A 373 8.11 -22.24 -21.65
C THR A 373 6.66 -22.16 -21.19
N VAL A 374 5.91 -21.21 -21.75
CA VAL A 374 4.48 -21.06 -21.48
C VAL A 374 3.69 -21.35 -22.74
N GLN A 375 2.76 -22.31 -22.67
CA GLN A 375 1.96 -22.79 -23.82
C GLN A 375 2.86 -23.17 -25.03
N GLY A 376 3.93 -23.93 -24.78
CA GLY A 376 4.86 -24.39 -25.82
C GLY A 376 5.72 -23.30 -26.49
N ARG A 377 5.70 -22.08 -25.97
CA ARG A 377 6.49 -20.96 -26.52
C ARG A 377 7.42 -20.41 -25.46
N ARG A 378 8.64 -20.03 -25.89
CA ARG A 378 9.65 -19.44 -25.02
C ARG A 378 9.34 -17.97 -24.72
N ILE A 379 9.51 -17.58 -23.46
CA ILE A 379 9.54 -16.17 -23.04
C ILE A 379 10.90 -15.60 -23.50
N LYS A 380 10.88 -14.45 -24.18
CA LYS A 380 12.12 -13.78 -24.63
C LYS A 380 12.21 -12.41 -23.98
N MET A 381 13.12 -12.26 -23.04
CA MET A 381 13.49 -10.99 -22.42
C MET A 381 14.58 -10.34 -23.28
N ARG A 382 14.40 -9.08 -23.71
CA ARG A 382 15.27 -8.41 -24.66
C ARG A 382 16.18 -7.39 -24.02
N TYR A 383 15.60 -6.47 -23.25
CA TYR A 383 16.33 -5.42 -22.57
C TYR A 383 15.60 -5.00 -21.30
N ALA A 384 16.36 -4.34 -20.42
CA ALA A 384 15.84 -3.82 -19.16
C ALA A 384 16.38 -2.42 -18.87
N HIS A 385 15.61 -1.64 -18.11
CA HIS A 385 16.03 -0.32 -17.60
C HIS A 385 15.38 -0.05 -16.24
N ILE A 386 15.87 0.96 -15.52
CA ILE A 386 15.22 1.45 -14.31
C ILE A 386 13.99 2.26 -14.72
N GLY A 387 12.82 1.87 -14.23
CA GLY A 387 11.54 2.55 -14.45
C GLY A 387 11.09 3.40 -13.27
N GLY A 388 11.70 3.22 -12.09
CA GLY A 388 11.34 3.95 -10.89
C GLY A 388 12.33 3.75 -9.75
N GLN A 389 12.22 4.60 -8.75
CA GLN A 389 13.02 4.55 -7.52
C GLN A 389 12.07 4.44 -6.33
N ASN A 390 12.57 3.93 -5.22
CA ASN A 390 11.86 3.77 -3.95
C ASN A 390 10.47 3.10 -4.08
N PRO A 391 10.42 1.82 -4.55
CA PRO A 391 11.54 0.87 -4.67
C PRO A 391 12.23 0.93 -6.04
N PRO A 392 13.47 0.38 -6.17
CA PRO A 392 14.09 0.19 -7.47
C PRO A 392 13.19 -0.69 -8.34
N THR A 393 12.62 -0.09 -9.37
CA THR A 393 11.71 -0.77 -10.30
C THR A 393 12.45 -1.05 -11.59
N ILE A 394 12.62 -2.33 -11.93
CA ILE A 394 13.29 -2.77 -13.14
C ILE A 394 12.23 -3.16 -14.16
N VAL A 395 12.15 -2.42 -15.24
CA VAL A 395 11.25 -2.69 -16.36
C VAL A 395 11.94 -3.58 -17.37
N ILE A 396 11.38 -4.77 -17.61
CA ILE A 396 11.90 -5.77 -18.55
C ILE A 396 10.98 -5.82 -19.77
N HIS A 397 11.56 -5.54 -20.93
CA HIS A 397 10.86 -5.59 -22.20
C HIS A 397 11.15 -6.89 -22.94
N GLY A 398 10.13 -7.44 -23.58
CA GLY A 398 10.30 -8.66 -24.35
C GLY A 398 9.01 -9.21 -24.94
N ASN A 399 9.09 -10.43 -25.46
CA ASN A 399 7.93 -11.11 -26.03
C ASN A 399 7.35 -12.08 -24.98
N LYS A 400 6.05 -11.95 -24.67
CA LYS A 400 5.31 -12.77 -23.70
C LYS A 400 5.88 -12.71 -22.28
N VAL A 401 6.54 -11.63 -21.93
CA VAL A 401 7.12 -11.42 -20.60
C VAL A 401 6.03 -11.25 -19.53
N ASP A 402 4.84 -10.81 -19.91
CA ASP A 402 3.63 -10.77 -19.08
C ASP A 402 3.26 -12.13 -18.46
N LYS A 403 3.63 -13.22 -19.12
CA LYS A 403 3.37 -14.61 -18.68
C LYS A 403 4.50 -15.20 -17.84
N THR A 404 5.44 -14.39 -17.39
CA THR A 404 6.55 -14.87 -16.56
C THR A 404 6.02 -15.38 -15.21
N PRO A 405 6.30 -16.64 -14.82
CA PRO A 405 5.89 -17.19 -13.54
C PRO A 405 6.48 -16.42 -12.35
N ALA A 406 5.76 -16.43 -11.23
CA ALA A 406 6.17 -15.74 -10.01
C ALA A 406 7.55 -16.18 -9.49
N ASP A 407 7.84 -17.49 -9.58
CA ASP A 407 9.14 -18.03 -9.14
C ASP A 407 10.30 -17.50 -9.98
N TYR A 408 10.10 -17.36 -11.30
CA TYR A 408 11.12 -16.80 -12.17
C TYR A 408 11.31 -15.30 -11.97
N ARG A 409 10.23 -14.57 -11.65
CA ARG A 409 10.30 -13.17 -11.22
C ARG A 409 11.15 -13.04 -9.96
N ARG A 410 10.87 -13.86 -8.94
CA ARG A 410 11.63 -13.89 -7.67
C ARG A 410 13.11 -14.24 -7.90
N TYR A 411 13.40 -15.15 -8.82
CA TYR A 411 14.78 -15.45 -9.23
C TYR A 411 15.48 -14.20 -9.76
N LEU A 412 14.87 -13.47 -10.69
CA LEU A 412 15.45 -12.24 -11.25
C LEU A 412 15.62 -11.14 -10.19
N GLU A 413 14.64 -10.96 -9.31
CA GLU A 413 14.75 -10.03 -8.17
C GLU A 413 15.98 -10.35 -7.31
N ASN A 414 16.21 -11.61 -7.01
CA ASN A 414 17.37 -12.06 -6.24
C ASN A 414 18.69 -11.87 -6.99
N VAL A 415 18.73 -12.09 -8.31
CA VAL A 415 19.91 -11.82 -9.13
C VAL A 415 20.27 -10.35 -9.08
N PHE A 416 19.32 -9.44 -9.36
CA PHE A 416 19.57 -8.01 -9.32
C PHE A 416 19.99 -7.54 -7.93
N ARG A 417 19.33 -8.04 -6.86
CA ARG A 417 19.70 -7.73 -5.48
C ARG A 417 21.13 -8.13 -5.16
N LYS A 418 21.54 -9.34 -5.57
CA LYS A 418 22.88 -9.86 -5.32
C LYS A 418 23.95 -9.08 -6.06
N VAL A 419 23.72 -8.80 -7.35
CA VAL A 419 24.69 -8.10 -8.22
C VAL A 419 24.90 -6.66 -7.75
N TYR A 420 23.83 -5.96 -7.40
CA TYR A 420 23.93 -4.57 -6.93
C TYR A 420 24.10 -4.44 -5.42
N LYS A 421 24.19 -5.54 -4.68
CA LYS A 421 24.32 -5.57 -3.20
C LYS A 421 23.26 -4.71 -2.51
N LEU A 422 22.01 -4.81 -2.98
CA LEU A 422 20.92 -4.01 -2.43
C LEU A 422 20.53 -4.50 -1.03
N GLU A 423 20.68 -3.62 -0.04
CA GLU A 423 20.27 -3.84 1.34
C GLU A 423 19.03 -3.01 1.68
N GLY A 424 18.17 -3.53 2.54
CA GLY A 424 17.07 -2.78 3.15
C GLY A 424 15.99 -2.34 2.18
N THR A 425 15.94 -2.81 0.92
CA THR A 425 14.91 -2.41 -0.05
C THR A 425 14.34 -3.59 -0.82
N PRO A 426 13.01 -3.64 -1.03
CA PRO A 426 12.44 -4.56 -2.00
C PRO A 426 12.86 -4.14 -3.42
N VAL A 427 12.89 -5.10 -4.35
CA VAL A 427 13.12 -4.85 -5.78
C VAL A 427 11.83 -5.20 -6.51
N LYS A 428 11.34 -4.29 -7.34
CA LYS A 428 10.14 -4.53 -8.16
C LYS A 428 10.54 -4.80 -9.61
N ILE A 429 9.94 -5.84 -10.20
CA ILE A 429 10.09 -6.11 -11.63
C ILE A 429 8.76 -5.90 -12.33
N GLU A 430 8.79 -5.09 -13.37
CA GLU A 430 7.66 -4.87 -14.28
C GLU A 430 7.97 -5.45 -15.65
N PHE A 431 7.03 -6.20 -16.19
CA PHE A 431 7.15 -6.78 -17.51
C PHE A 431 6.33 -6.01 -18.52
N LYS A 432 6.96 -5.53 -19.59
CA LYS A 432 6.29 -4.85 -20.71
C LYS A 432 6.44 -5.67 -21.97
N THR A 433 5.34 -6.26 -22.42
CA THR A 433 5.30 -6.96 -23.70
C THR A 433 5.29 -5.93 -24.81
N SER A 434 6.25 -6.03 -25.76
CA SER A 434 6.22 -5.23 -26.97
C SER A 434 5.01 -5.67 -27.81
N GLU A 435 4.14 -4.75 -28.19
CA GLU A 435 3.07 -5.01 -29.14
C GLU A 435 3.68 -5.62 -30.39
N ASN A 436 3.11 -6.72 -30.85
CA ASN A 436 3.53 -7.35 -32.09
C ASN A 436 2.89 -6.57 -33.24
N PRO A 437 3.63 -5.78 -34.02
CA PRO A 437 3.05 -5.00 -35.12
C PRO A 437 2.42 -5.88 -36.21
N PHE A 438 2.56 -7.21 -36.09
CA PHE A 438 1.99 -8.22 -37.00
C PHE A 438 0.87 -9.06 -36.33
N GLU A 439 0.39 -8.68 -35.12
CA GLU A 439 -0.71 -9.35 -34.47
C GLU A 439 -1.99 -9.10 -35.24
N GLY A 440 -2.58 -10.17 -35.79
CA GLY A 440 -3.77 -10.11 -36.66
C GLY A 440 -3.47 -10.21 -38.16
N ARG A 441 -2.25 -10.07 -38.63
CA ARG A 441 -1.91 -10.45 -40.00
C ARG A 441 -1.80 -11.97 -40.07
N LYS A 442 -2.82 -12.63 -40.59
CA LYS A 442 -2.68 -14.01 -41.09
C LYS A 442 -1.50 -14.00 -42.03
N SER A 443 -0.44 -14.75 -41.73
CA SER A 443 0.64 -14.92 -42.69
C SER A 443 0.00 -15.44 -43.99
N GLN A 444 -0.01 -14.63 -45.02
CA GLN A 444 -0.26 -15.14 -46.36
C GLN A 444 0.87 -16.16 -46.58
N ILE A 445 0.50 -17.43 -46.45
CA ILE A 445 1.42 -18.52 -46.79
C ILE A 445 1.65 -18.32 -48.26
N ASP A 446 2.83 -17.88 -48.63
CA ASP A 446 3.26 -17.74 -50.00
C ASP A 446 2.88 -19.03 -50.75
N GLU A 447 2.12 -18.93 -51.83
CA GLU A 447 1.61 -20.09 -52.58
C GLU A 447 2.74 -21.10 -52.91
N ARG A 448 3.97 -20.60 -53.10
CA ARG A 448 5.16 -21.45 -53.26
C ARG A 448 5.45 -22.32 -52.03
N THR A 449 5.30 -21.77 -50.82
CA THR A 449 5.53 -22.50 -49.57
C THR A 449 4.41 -23.51 -49.30
N ALA A 450 3.15 -23.17 -49.66
CA ALA A 450 2.03 -24.09 -49.58
C ALA A 450 2.14 -25.23 -50.58
N ALA A 451 2.57 -24.95 -51.81
CA ALA A 451 2.84 -25.95 -52.85
C ALA A 451 3.99 -26.87 -52.44
N ARG A 452 5.07 -26.34 -51.82
CA ARG A 452 6.24 -27.12 -51.32
C ARG A 452 5.81 -28.07 -50.18
N LYS A 453 4.96 -27.60 -49.24
CA LYS A 453 4.37 -28.45 -48.16
C LYS A 453 3.48 -29.53 -48.74
N ARG A 454 2.59 -29.23 -49.71
CA ARG A 454 1.75 -30.22 -50.35
C ARG A 454 2.57 -31.30 -51.09
N ARG A 455 3.63 -30.94 -51.78
CA ARG A 455 4.57 -31.90 -52.44
C ARG A 455 5.29 -32.76 -51.44
N TYR A 456 5.71 -32.21 -50.30
CA TYR A 456 6.37 -32.97 -49.23
C TYR A 456 5.44 -34.01 -48.59
N VAL A 457 4.22 -33.64 -48.26
CA VAL A 457 3.17 -34.52 -47.72
C VAL A 457 2.79 -35.62 -48.72
N GLN A 458 2.70 -35.29 -50.02
CA GLN A 458 2.45 -36.32 -51.08
C GLN A 458 3.60 -37.31 -51.26
N LYS A 459 4.84 -36.85 -51.16
CA LYS A 459 6.00 -37.74 -51.17
C LYS A 459 6.01 -38.71 -49.96
N PHE A 460 5.69 -38.19 -48.79
CA PHE A 460 5.60 -39.03 -47.57
C PHE A 460 4.50 -40.08 -47.68
N LYS A 461 3.30 -39.69 -48.11
CA LYS A 461 2.18 -40.62 -48.32
C LYS A 461 2.50 -41.68 -49.42
N LYS A 462 3.24 -41.31 -50.47
CA LYS A 462 3.72 -42.30 -51.47
C LYS A 462 4.77 -43.26 -50.93
N ALA A 463 5.69 -42.80 -50.10
CA ALA A 463 6.69 -43.67 -49.44
C ALA A 463 6.04 -44.64 -48.46
N GLU A 464 5.08 -44.15 -47.66
CA GLU A 464 4.33 -44.99 -46.71
C GLU A 464 3.47 -46.06 -47.39
N LYS A 465 2.86 -45.75 -48.57
CA LYS A 465 2.14 -46.74 -49.39
C LYS A 465 3.07 -47.76 -50.02
N LYS A 466 4.33 -47.38 -50.34
CA LYS A 466 5.31 -48.32 -50.88
C LYS A 466 5.84 -49.28 -49.81
N PHE A 467 5.95 -48.82 -48.55
CA PHE A 467 6.39 -49.62 -47.41
C PHE A 467 5.32 -50.63 -46.93
N LYS A 468 4.02 -50.33 -47.15
CA LYS A 468 2.92 -51.24 -46.81
C LYS A 468 2.58 -52.25 -47.91
N ARG A 469 3.26 -52.24 -49.06
CA ARG A 469 3.05 -53.14 -50.18
C ARG A 469 4.24 -54.07 -50.51
N GLY A 470 5.33 -53.98 -49.79
CA GLY A 470 6.44 -54.90 -49.75
C GLY A 470 6.48 -55.63 -48.44
#